data_ec629737e01c92364fd0054486e4210c
#
_entry.id   ec629737e01c92364fd0054486e4210c
#
_cell.length_a   1.000
_cell.length_b   1.000
_cell.length_c   1.000
_cell.angle_alpha   90.00
_cell.angle_beta   90.00
_cell.angle_gamma   90.00
#
_symmetry.space_group_name_H-M   'P 1'
#
loop_
_entity.id
_entity.type
_entity.pdbx_description
1 polymer ?
#
loop_
_entity_poly.entity_id
_entity_poly.type
_entity_poly.pdbx_seq_one_letter_code
_entity_poly.pdbx_strand_id
1 'polypeptide(L)'
;MPEDFSELESRLTDTAKASLERAGLLAHNSGSPYVGTEHVLLGVLAQNSSLGAKILAESGVTLDRAELALGLTAQSFVVVVVHKGMNAEVLETIRAAWQLATEFGQERIGTEHIVYSMLLQHKARATKLLSDMNVDLEELRGTLEDVFDRQQLEAIQDESKEGTVPHARRSADLKILDRYGVDMTERARSGLLDPVVGREVETERLITVLGRRGKNNPALIGEPGVGKTAVVEGLAQRIAAGTVPEFLVGKRLIQLDLTAMVAGTKFRGQFEERLQKVVAAARNHQEIMLFIDELHLLVGAGSAEGSMDAANVLKPALARGEVRVIGATTFDEYRKHIEKDAALSRRFQAVTVAEPDEQAAGAMVRAAASRPA
;
A
#
# COMPACT_ATOMS: atom_id res chain seq x y z
N MET A 1 19.74 -15.13 -5.62
CA MET A 1 18.74 -15.94 -4.87
C MET A 1 19.50 -17.04 -4.16
N PRO A 2 19.32 -17.25 -2.85
CA PRO A 2 19.93 -18.39 -2.19
C PRO A 2 19.32 -19.66 -2.77
N GLU A 3 20.16 -20.50 -3.38
CA GLU A 3 19.74 -21.78 -3.97
C GLU A 3 19.73 -22.92 -2.96
N ASP A 4 20.41 -22.77 -1.82
CA ASP A 4 20.56 -23.80 -0.80
C ASP A 4 19.75 -23.47 0.46
N PHE A 5 19.02 -24.49 0.97
CA PHE A 5 18.23 -24.39 2.21
C PHE A 5 19.09 -24.02 3.43
N SER A 6 20.33 -24.43 3.47
CA SER A 6 21.31 -24.10 4.52
C SER A 6 21.51 -22.57 4.67
N GLU A 7 21.53 -21.84 3.56
CA GLU A 7 21.63 -20.39 3.56
C GLU A 7 20.35 -19.73 4.09
N LEU A 8 19.17 -20.22 3.67
CA LEU A 8 17.87 -19.77 4.16
C LEU A 8 17.69 -20.04 5.67
N GLU A 9 18.17 -21.17 6.15
CA GLU A 9 18.13 -21.52 7.58
C GLU A 9 18.92 -20.54 8.44
N SER A 10 20.04 -20.01 7.95
CA SER A 10 20.83 -18.98 8.63
C SER A 10 20.10 -17.63 8.75
N ARG A 11 19.12 -17.40 7.88
CA ARG A 11 18.29 -16.18 7.85
C ARG A 11 17.03 -16.26 8.72
N LEU A 12 16.72 -17.41 9.30
CA LEU A 12 15.56 -17.55 10.19
C LEU A 12 15.79 -16.83 11.52
N THR A 13 14.72 -16.25 12.08
CA THR A 13 14.73 -15.85 13.50
C THR A 13 14.75 -17.08 14.40
N ASP A 14 15.16 -16.91 15.65
CA ASP A 14 15.22 -18.02 16.61
C ASP A 14 13.85 -18.68 16.81
N THR A 15 12.78 -17.87 16.82
CA THR A 15 11.38 -18.35 16.91
C THR A 15 10.93 -19.09 15.65
N ALA A 16 11.32 -18.63 14.46
CA ALA A 16 11.02 -19.32 13.21
C ALA A 16 11.77 -20.65 13.11
N LYS A 17 13.04 -20.69 13.54
CA LYS A 17 13.83 -21.91 13.60
C LYS A 17 13.23 -22.93 14.57
N ALA A 18 12.88 -22.52 15.79
CA ALA A 18 12.21 -23.37 16.75
C ALA A 18 10.85 -23.89 16.24
N SER A 19 10.11 -23.08 15.45
CA SER A 19 8.86 -23.50 14.81
C SER A 19 9.10 -24.63 13.79
N LEU A 20 10.15 -24.56 12.97
CA LEU A 20 10.48 -25.59 11.99
C LEU A 20 11.00 -26.87 12.67
N GLU A 21 11.78 -26.76 13.73
CA GLU A 21 12.21 -27.91 14.54
C GLU A 21 10.99 -28.63 15.17
N ARG A 22 10.05 -27.85 15.70
CA ARG A 22 8.79 -28.38 16.24
C ARG A 22 7.94 -29.05 15.16
N ALA A 23 7.87 -28.47 13.94
CA ALA A 23 7.21 -29.07 12.80
C ALA A 23 7.79 -30.45 12.44
N GLY A 24 9.10 -30.60 12.52
CA GLY A 24 9.80 -31.90 12.32
C GLY A 24 9.36 -32.94 13.32
N LEU A 25 9.26 -32.58 14.63
CA LEU A 25 8.77 -33.48 15.69
C LEU A 25 7.32 -33.89 15.49
N LEU A 26 6.46 -32.93 15.10
CA LEU A 26 5.05 -33.17 14.81
C LEU A 26 4.86 -34.12 13.62
N ALA A 27 5.63 -33.93 12.55
CA ALA A 27 5.62 -34.83 11.38
C ALA A 27 6.07 -36.24 11.75
N HIS A 28 7.06 -36.37 12.66
CA HIS A 28 7.48 -37.66 13.14
C HIS A 28 6.38 -38.37 13.95
N ASN A 29 5.79 -37.68 14.91
CA ASN A 29 4.77 -38.21 15.80
C ASN A 29 3.47 -38.57 15.07
N SER A 30 3.11 -37.83 14.02
CA SER A 30 1.96 -38.14 13.14
C SER A 30 2.23 -39.25 12.13
N GLY A 31 3.45 -39.83 12.11
CA GLY A 31 3.84 -40.87 11.15
C GLY A 31 3.98 -40.33 9.72
N SER A 32 4.02 -39.03 9.49
CA SER A 32 4.20 -38.43 8.17
C SER A 32 5.62 -38.74 7.62
N PRO A 33 5.77 -39.06 6.33
CA PRO A 33 7.07 -39.32 5.73
C PRO A 33 7.94 -38.06 5.58
N TYR A 34 7.35 -36.87 5.61
CA TYR A 34 8.02 -35.58 5.45
C TYR A 34 7.33 -34.48 6.29
N VAL A 35 8.02 -33.36 6.45
CA VAL A 35 7.42 -32.14 7.02
C VAL A 35 6.61 -31.43 5.94
N GLY A 36 5.31 -31.31 6.14
CA GLY A 36 4.40 -30.55 5.27
C GLY A 36 4.05 -29.18 5.88
N THR A 37 3.36 -28.36 5.11
CA THR A 37 2.95 -27.00 5.54
C THR A 37 2.02 -27.02 6.75
N GLU A 38 1.18 -28.05 6.91
CA GLU A 38 0.36 -28.29 8.11
C GLU A 38 1.20 -28.44 9.37
N HIS A 39 2.32 -29.16 9.30
CA HIS A 39 3.21 -29.33 10.44
C HIS A 39 3.94 -28.02 10.77
N VAL A 40 4.30 -27.23 9.75
CA VAL A 40 4.89 -25.90 9.95
C VAL A 40 3.92 -24.94 10.61
N LEU A 41 2.64 -24.95 10.21
CA LEU A 41 1.59 -24.16 10.85
C LEU A 41 1.43 -24.50 12.33
N LEU A 42 1.36 -25.82 12.67
CA LEU A 42 1.34 -26.28 14.06
C LEU A 42 2.61 -25.89 14.83
N GLY A 43 3.77 -25.97 14.18
CA GLY A 43 5.04 -25.53 14.75
C GLY A 43 5.06 -24.05 15.09
N VAL A 44 4.48 -23.20 14.24
CA VAL A 44 4.30 -21.77 14.52
C VAL A 44 3.33 -21.56 15.69
N LEU A 45 2.17 -22.22 15.69
CA LEU A 45 1.18 -22.12 16.76
C LEU A 45 1.74 -22.56 18.11
N ALA A 46 2.65 -23.56 18.15
CA ALA A 46 3.30 -24.00 19.37
C ALA A 46 4.27 -22.95 19.97
N GLN A 47 4.67 -21.95 19.19
CA GLN A 47 5.53 -20.84 19.63
C GLN A 47 4.67 -19.63 20.04
N ASN A 48 3.94 -19.72 21.13
CA ASN A 48 2.96 -18.71 21.60
C ASN A 48 3.51 -17.28 21.69
N SER A 49 4.83 -17.12 21.86
CA SER A 49 5.48 -15.80 21.92
C SER A 49 5.76 -15.21 20.54
N SER A 50 5.72 -16.03 19.50
CA SER A 50 6.01 -15.59 18.12
C SER A 50 4.90 -14.70 17.56
N LEU A 51 5.28 -13.82 16.64
CA LEU A 51 4.34 -12.86 16.04
C LEU A 51 3.30 -13.58 15.17
N GLY A 52 3.73 -14.55 14.35
CA GLY A 52 2.83 -15.37 13.55
C GLY A 52 1.79 -16.11 14.38
N ALA A 53 2.20 -16.67 15.55
CA ALA A 53 1.25 -17.35 16.45
C ALA A 53 0.23 -16.38 17.07
N LYS A 54 0.64 -15.18 17.45
CA LYS A 54 -0.26 -14.15 18.01
C LYS A 54 -1.31 -13.71 16.99
N ILE A 55 -0.91 -13.46 15.74
CA ILE A 55 -1.82 -13.07 14.67
C ILE A 55 -2.82 -14.18 14.37
N LEU A 56 -2.35 -15.44 14.30
CA LEU A 56 -3.23 -16.60 14.14
C LEU A 56 -4.22 -16.73 15.28
N ALA A 57 -3.79 -16.50 16.54
CA ALA A 57 -4.65 -16.56 17.70
C ALA A 57 -5.74 -15.44 17.70
N GLU A 58 -5.42 -14.24 17.26
CA GLU A 58 -6.38 -13.14 17.07
C GLU A 58 -7.44 -13.48 16.01
N SER A 59 -7.08 -14.28 15.00
CA SER A 59 -8.02 -14.84 14.02
C SER A 59 -8.72 -16.12 14.51
N GLY A 60 -8.60 -16.45 15.79
CA GLY A 60 -9.24 -17.61 16.42
C GLY A 60 -8.59 -18.96 16.10
N VAL A 61 -7.37 -18.96 15.57
CA VAL A 61 -6.59 -20.18 15.29
C VAL A 61 -5.67 -20.49 16.47
N THR A 62 -6.01 -21.54 17.23
CA THR A 62 -5.20 -22.03 18.35
C THR A 62 -4.59 -23.41 18.01
N LEU A 63 -3.52 -23.75 18.70
CA LEU A 63 -2.87 -25.06 18.53
C LEU A 63 -3.87 -26.20 18.73
N ASP A 64 -4.64 -26.17 19.83
CA ASP A 64 -5.61 -27.22 20.17
C ASP A 64 -6.67 -27.41 19.05
N ARG A 65 -7.17 -26.29 18.49
CA ARG A 65 -8.14 -26.35 17.38
C ARG A 65 -7.53 -26.92 16.11
N ALA A 66 -6.29 -26.56 15.81
CA ALA A 66 -5.59 -27.04 14.63
C ALA A 66 -5.20 -28.54 14.76
N GLU A 67 -4.77 -28.98 15.94
CA GLU A 67 -4.51 -30.39 16.23
C GLU A 67 -5.79 -31.23 16.13
N LEU A 68 -6.89 -30.74 16.68
CA LEU A 68 -8.20 -31.40 16.59
C LEU A 68 -8.68 -31.53 15.14
N ALA A 69 -8.53 -30.48 14.33
CA ALA A 69 -8.92 -30.47 12.92
C ALA A 69 -8.09 -31.44 12.09
N LEU A 70 -6.84 -31.71 12.47
CA LEU A 70 -5.98 -32.72 11.86
C LEU A 70 -6.16 -34.14 12.44
N GLY A 71 -7.04 -34.31 13.44
CA GLY A 71 -7.24 -35.60 14.11
C GLY A 71 -6.06 -36.04 14.96
N LEU A 72 -5.20 -35.11 15.33
CA LEU A 72 -4.04 -35.36 16.20
C LEU A 72 -4.54 -35.36 17.65
N THR A 73 -4.69 -36.53 18.25
CA THR A 73 -4.96 -36.65 19.69
C THR A 73 -3.67 -36.43 20.48
N ALA A 74 -3.77 -35.78 21.63
CA ALA A 74 -2.63 -35.52 22.53
C ALA A 74 -1.92 -36.84 22.93
N GLN A 75 -0.95 -37.26 22.15
CA GLN A 75 -0.06 -38.35 22.50
C GLN A 75 1.22 -37.78 23.14
N SER A 76 1.67 -38.43 24.20
CA SER A 76 2.90 -38.10 24.91
C SER A 76 4.09 -38.04 23.94
N PHE A 77 4.66 -36.84 23.77
CA PHE A 77 5.77 -36.63 22.85
C PHE A 77 7.01 -37.36 23.32
N VAL A 78 7.45 -38.32 22.55
CA VAL A 78 8.79 -38.90 22.70
C VAL A 78 9.75 -37.97 21.96
N VAL A 79 10.68 -37.35 22.67
CA VAL A 79 11.70 -36.48 22.10
C VAL A 79 12.75 -37.37 21.43
N VAL A 80 12.54 -37.71 20.17
CA VAL A 80 13.58 -38.31 19.33
C VAL A 80 13.89 -37.26 18.23
N VAL A 81 15.13 -36.80 18.22
CA VAL A 81 15.60 -35.87 17.16
C VAL A 81 15.75 -36.70 15.88
N VAL A 82 14.70 -36.64 15.04
CA VAL A 82 14.75 -37.23 13.71
C VAL A 82 14.58 -36.10 12.72
N HIS A 83 15.62 -35.82 11.96
CA HIS A 83 15.55 -34.87 10.84
C HIS A 83 14.75 -35.49 9.68
N LYS A 84 13.47 -35.25 9.61
CA LYS A 84 12.69 -35.53 8.41
C LYS A 84 12.87 -34.42 7.41
N GLY A 85 13.07 -34.76 6.12
CA GLY A 85 13.16 -33.81 5.04
C GLY A 85 11.85 -33.01 4.90
N MET A 86 11.94 -31.74 4.53
CA MET A 86 10.83 -30.90 4.18
C MET A 86 10.33 -31.22 2.77
N ASN A 87 9.00 -31.19 2.55
CA ASN A 87 8.48 -31.36 1.21
C ASN A 87 8.72 -30.08 0.35
N ALA A 88 8.49 -30.19 -0.96
CA ALA A 88 8.73 -29.11 -1.90
C ALA A 88 7.90 -27.84 -1.57
N GLU A 89 6.66 -28.00 -1.07
CA GLU A 89 5.79 -26.89 -0.69
C GLU A 89 6.36 -26.09 0.49
N VAL A 90 6.93 -26.76 1.50
CA VAL A 90 7.57 -26.07 2.64
C VAL A 90 8.81 -25.30 2.18
N LEU A 91 9.64 -25.91 1.32
CA LEU A 91 10.81 -25.22 0.78
C LEU A 91 10.42 -23.98 -0.04
N GLU A 92 9.36 -24.06 -0.82
CA GLU A 92 8.80 -22.93 -1.55
C GLU A 92 8.25 -21.86 -0.60
N THR A 93 7.54 -22.26 0.46
CA THR A 93 7.06 -21.34 1.50
C THR A 93 8.22 -20.56 2.13
N ILE A 94 9.32 -21.22 2.48
CA ILE A 94 10.47 -20.56 3.12
C ILE A 94 11.19 -19.63 2.14
N ARG A 95 11.31 -20.00 0.85
CA ARG A 95 11.85 -19.11 -0.18
C ARG A 95 10.97 -17.87 -0.37
N ALA A 96 9.66 -18.04 -0.45
CA ALA A 96 8.72 -16.93 -0.55
C ALA A 96 8.77 -16.05 0.70
N ALA A 97 8.89 -16.64 1.89
CA ALA A 97 9.06 -15.91 3.15
C ALA A 97 10.34 -15.06 3.18
N TRP A 98 11.44 -15.57 2.59
CA TRP A 98 12.66 -14.78 2.44
C TRP A 98 12.49 -13.60 1.46
N GLN A 99 11.84 -13.84 0.32
CA GLN A 99 11.53 -12.77 -0.64
C GLN A 99 10.70 -11.68 0.03
N LEU A 100 9.67 -12.09 0.77
CA LEU A 100 8.80 -11.18 1.51
C LEU A 100 9.59 -10.39 2.57
N ALA A 101 10.40 -11.06 3.41
CA ALA A 101 11.23 -10.39 4.41
C ALA A 101 12.16 -9.35 3.77
N THR A 102 12.80 -9.71 2.66
CA THR A 102 13.66 -8.79 1.89
C THR A 102 12.86 -7.63 1.31
N GLU A 103 11.65 -7.89 0.84
CA GLU A 103 10.75 -6.87 0.30
C GLU A 103 10.37 -5.83 1.34
N PHE A 104 10.14 -6.25 2.59
CA PHE A 104 9.85 -5.36 3.71
C PHE A 104 11.11 -4.87 4.45
N GLY A 105 12.31 -5.04 3.85
CA GLY A 105 13.58 -4.53 4.38
C GLY A 105 14.07 -5.26 5.63
N GLN A 106 13.58 -6.47 5.89
CA GLN A 106 13.98 -7.27 7.04
C GLN A 106 15.14 -8.21 6.69
N GLU A 107 16.11 -8.34 7.59
CA GLU A 107 17.28 -9.18 7.40
C GLU A 107 17.06 -10.66 7.76
N ARG A 108 15.93 -10.97 8.41
CA ARG A 108 15.60 -12.30 8.93
C ARG A 108 14.16 -12.70 8.62
N ILE A 109 13.94 -13.98 8.44
CA ILE A 109 12.62 -14.59 8.23
C ILE A 109 11.96 -14.84 9.59
N GLY A 110 10.87 -14.14 9.89
CA GLY A 110 10.03 -14.37 11.06
C GLY A 110 8.91 -15.38 10.80
N THR A 111 8.21 -15.77 11.86
CA THR A 111 7.05 -16.67 11.76
C THR A 111 5.89 -16.05 10.99
N GLU A 112 5.70 -14.74 11.05
CA GLU A 112 4.73 -13.97 10.28
C GLU A 112 4.97 -14.06 8.78
N HIS A 113 6.23 -14.01 8.32
CA HIS A 113 6.58 -14.19 6.91
C HIS A 113 6.25 -15.60 6.43
N ILE A 114 6.51 -16.61 7.27
CA ILE A 114 6.18 -18.00 6.97
C ILE A 114 4.67 -18.20 6.85
N VAL A 115 3.88 -17.65 7.79
CA VAL A 115 2.42 -17.73 7.76
C VAL A 115 1.86 -17.05 6.51
N TYR A 116 2.29 -15.82 6.21
CA TYR A 116 1.85 -15.11 5.01
C TYR A 116 2.16 -15.89 3.73
N SER A 117 3.38 -16.41 3.62
CA SER A 117 3.80 -17.18 2.44
C SER A 117 3.04 -18.49 2.27
N MET A 118 2.58 -19.12 3.36
CA MET A 118 1.65 -20.25 3.29
C MET A 118 0.29 -19.85 2.73
N LEU A 119 -0.24 -18.68 3.12
CA LEU A 119 -1.53 -18.19 2.62
C LEU A 119 -1.53 -17.89 1.12
N LEU A 120 -0.38 -17.55 0.53
CA LEU A 120 -0.24 -17.36 -0.92
C LEU A 120 -0.35 -18.69 -1.70
N GLN A 121 -0.12 -19.83 -1.05
CA GLN A 121 -0.20 -21.14 -1.66
C GLN A 121 -1.59 -21.75 -1.47
N HIS A 122 -2.53 -21.46 -2.36
CA HIS A 122 -3.94 -21.92 -2.25
C HIS A 122 -4.11 -23.45 -2.15
N LYS A 123 -3.13 -24.23 -2.61
CA LYS A 123 -3.16 -25.70 -2.56
C LYS A 123 -2.45 -26.29 -1.34
N ALA A 124 -1.76 -25.46 -0.55
CA ALA A 124 -1.03 -25.93 0.62
C ALA A 124 -2.00 -26.51 1.68
N ARG A 125 -1.59 -27.57 2.34
CA ARG A 125 -2.39 -28.22 3.38
C ARG A 125 -2.67 -27.30 4.55
N ALA A 126 -1.74 -26.42 4.91
CA ALA A 126 -1.97 -25.39 5.92
C ALA A 126 -3.11 -24.44 5.55
N THR A 127 -3.15 -23.95 4.31
CA THR A 127 -4.20 -23.05 3.81
C THR A 127 -5.57 -23.73 3.82
N LYS A 128 -5.61 -25.01 3.40
CA LYS A 128 -6.83 -25.81 3.46
C LYS A 128 -7.30 -26.02 4.88
N LEU A 129 -6.38 -26.35 5.81
CA LEU A 129 -6.70 -26.51 7.23
C LEU A 129 -7.31 -25.24 7.83
N LEU A 130 -6.76 -24.07 7.53
CA LEU A 130 -7.31 -22.79 7.97
C LEU A 130 -8.72 -22.54 7.41
N SER A 131 -8.96 -22.88 6.14
CA SER A 131 -10.28 -22.79 5.52
C SER A 131 -11.27 -23.75 6.19
N ASP A 132 -10.88 -25.00 6.45
CA ASP A 132 -11.72 -26.01 7.13
C ASP A 132 -12.07 -25.57 8.57
N MET A 133 -11.26 -24.74 9.19
CA MET A 133 -11.49 -24.10 10.49
C MET A 133 -12.36 -22.85 10.41
N ASN A 134 -12.91 -22.51 9.24
CA ASN A 134 -13.70 -21.28 8.99
C ASN A 134 -12.93 -19.98 9.26
N VAL A 135 -11.62 -19.95 8.98
CA VAL A 135 -10.81 -18.72 9.08
C VAL A 135 -10.99 -17.92 7.80
N ASP A 136 -11.23 -16.62 7.91
CA ASP A 136 -11.21 -15.70 6.77
C ASP A 136 -9.75 -15.45 6.36
N LEU A 137 -9.33 -16.12 5.29
CA LEU A 137 -7.94 -16.06 4.80
C LEU A 137 -7.57 -14.68 4.26
N GLU A 138 -8.53 -13.94 3.71
CA GLU A 138 -8.30 -12.58 3.23
C GLU A 138 -8.12 -11.60 4.38
N GLU A 139 -8.90 -11.75 5.45
CA GLU A 139 -8.75 -10.96 6.67
C GLU A 139 -7.42 -11.25 7.37
N LEU A 140 -7.05 -12.53 7.48
CA LEU A 140 -5.78 -12.93 8.06
C LEU A 140 -4.59 -12.40 7.25
N ARG A 141 -4.69 -12.42 5.92
CA ARG A 141 -3.66 -11.85 5.04
C ARG A 141 -3.54 -10.34 5.22
N GLY A 142 -4.66 -9.63 5.26
CA GLY A 142 -4.67 -8.19 5.51
C GLY A 142 -4.06 -7.81 6.85
N THR A 143 -4.33 -8.59 7.91
CA THR A 143 -3.75 -8.39 9.23
C THR A 143 -2.22 -8.57 9.21
N LEU A 144 -1.71 -9.56 8.47
CA LEU A 144 -0.27 -9.78 8.32
C LEU A 144 0.40 -8.65 7.52
N GLU A 145 -0.24 -8.17 6.45
CA GLU A 145 0.24 -7.02 5.68
C GLU A 145 0.33 -5.76 6.55
N ASP A 146 -0.67 -5.48 7.37
CA ASP A 146 -0.66 -4.35 8.32
C ASP A 146 0.47 -4.47 9.36
N VAL A 147 0.82 -5.69 9.76
CA VAL A 147 1.95 -5.94 10.68
C VAL A 147 3.28 -5.69 10.00
N PHE A 148 3.49 -6.15 8.77
CA PHE A 148 4.71 -5.87 8.00
C PHE A 148 4.90 -4.38 7.80
N ASP A 149 3.85 -3.67 7.42
CA ASP A 149 3.86 -2.22 7.28
C ASP A 149 4.24 -1.52 8.59
N ARG A 150 3.74 -2.01 9.73
CA ARG A 150 4.02 -1.44 11.06
C ARG A 150 5.46 -1.71 11.51
N GLN A 151 5.97 -2.92 11.33
CA GLN A 151 7.37 -3.27 11.62
C GLN A 151 8.34 -2.47 10.78
N GLN A 152 8.02 -2.25 9.52
CA GLN A 152 8.81 -1.40 8.64
C GLN A 152 8.84 0.06 9.15
N LEU A 153 7.72 0.57 9.69
CA LEU A 153 7.65 1.90 10.30
C LEU A 153 8.45 2.01 11.61
N GLU A 154 8.44 0.97 12.45
CA GLU A 154 9.18 0.93 13.72
C GLU A 154 10.70 0.85 13.48
N ALA A 155 11.15 0.02 12.55
CA ALA A 155 12.56 -0.04 12.13
C ALA A 155 13.07 1.33 11.62
N ILE A 156 12.20 2.07 10.94
CA ILE A 156 12.46 3.43 10.45
C ILE A 156 12.58 4.46 11.60
N GLN A 157 11.83 4.29 12.69
CA GLN A 157 11.87 5.24 13.84
C GLN A 157 13.13 5.07 14.70
N ASP A 158 13.68 3.86 14.78
CA ASP A 158 14.91 3.60 15.56
C ASP A 158 16.16 4.09 14.83
N GLU A 159 16.19 4.08 13.49
CA GLU A 159 17.29 4.61 12.67
C GLU A 159 17.30 6.16 12.55
N SER A 160 16.19 6.84 12.89
CA SER A 160 16.06 8.30 12.73
C SER A 160 16.90 9.14 13.71
N LYS A 161 17.76 8.51 14.51
CA LYS A 161 18.74 9.18 15.39
C LYS A 161 20.04 9.58 14.68
N GLU A 162 20.28 9.17 13.45
CA GLU A 162 21.45 9.57 12.65
C GLU A 162 21.01 10.13 11.28
N GLY A 163 21.31 11.37 11.06
CA GLY A 163 20.85 12.32 10.03
C GLY A 163 21.06 12.03 8.55
N THR A 164 20.90 10.79 8.07
CA THR A 164 20.85 10.45 6.64
C THR A 164 19.67 9.52 6.37
N VAL A 165 18.78 9.88 5.45
CA VAL A 165 17.60 9.08 5.09
C VAL A 165 18.06 7.78 4.45
N PRO A 166 17.85 6.60 5.07
CA PRO A 166 18.33 5.33 4.54
C PRO A 166 17.64 4.97 3.21
N HIS A 167 18.35 4.28 2.31
CA HIS A 167 17.82 3.79 1.04
C HIS A 167 16.56 2.92 1.20
N ALA A 168 16.45 2.17 2.30
CA ALA A 168 15.30 1.32 2.63
C ALA A 168 14.01 2.12 2.85
N ARG A 169 14.08 3.28 3.55
CA ARG A 169 12.92 4.16 3.78
C ARG A 169 12.40 4.76 2.47
N ARG A 170 13.30 5.19 1.60
CA ARG A 170 12.94 5.72 0.29
C ARG A 170 12.19 4.68 -0.56
N SER A 171 12.61 3.42 -0.48
CA SER A 171 11.95 2.30 -1.17
C SER A 171 10.55 2.01 -0.60
N ALA A 172 10.37 2.05 0.72
CA ALA A 172 9.10 1.79 1.39
C ALA A 172 8.05 2.88 1.10
N ASP A 173 8.45 4.15 1.25
CA ASP A 173 7.60 5.30 0.96
C ASP A 173 7.12 5.26 -0.51
N LEU A 174 7.99 4.90 -1.44
CA LEU A 174 7.64 4.80 -2.85
C LEU A 174 6.67 3.64 -3.12
N LYS A 175 6.85 2.48 -2.47
CA LYS A 175 5.94 1.33 -2.59
C LYS A 175 4.53 1.65 -2.08
N ILE A 176 4.39 2.41 -0.99
CA ILE A 176 3.08 2.86 -0.49
C ILE A 176 2.38 3.75 -1.52
N LEU A 177 3.12 4.67 -2.14
CA LEU A 177 2.61 5.52 -3.20
C LEU A 177 2.20 4.72 -4.44
N ASP A 178 2.99 3.72 -4.83
CA ASP A 178 2.69 2.83 -5.95
C ASP A 178 1.48 1.91 -5.67
N ARG A 179 1.26 1.53 -4.41
CA ARG A 179 0.11 0.70 -3.99
C ARG A 179 -1.21 1.45 -4.02
N TYR A 180 -1.22 2.72 -3.59
CA TYR A 180 -2.44 3.53 -3.44
C TYR A 180 -2.53 4.69 -4.44
N GLY A 181 -1.67 4.71 -5.43
CA GLY A 181 -1.65 5.76 -6.43
C GLY A 181 -1.13 5.30 -7.77
N VAL A 182 -1.36 6.13 -8.77
CA VAL A 182 -0.88 5.93 -10.14
C VAL A 182 0.09 7.06 -10.47
N ASP A 183 1.33 6.75 -10.84
CA ASP A 183 2.29 7.76 -11.29
C ASP A 183 1.95 8.24 -12.70
N MET A 184 1.29 9.39 -12.78
CA MET A 184 0.90 10.01 -14.04
C MET A 184 2.11 10.47 -14.86
N THR A 185 3.19 10.89 -14.18
CA THR A 185 4.43 11.31 -14.86
C THR A 185 5.14 10.14 -15.52
N GLU A 186 5.16 8.98 -14.88
CA GLU A 186 5.71 7.76 -15.46
C GLU A 186 4.84 7.24 -16.60
N ARG A 187 3.51 7.29 -16.46
CA ARG A 187 2.59 6.97 -17.56
C ARG A 187 2.78 7.89 -18.75
N ALA A 188 3.04 9.19 -18.50
CA ALA A 188 3.37 10.15 -19.56
C ALA A 188 4.68 9.79 -20.29
N ARG A 189 5.75 9.43 -19.54
CA ARG A 189 7.03 9.00 -20.13
C ARG A 189 6.89 7.73 -20.96
N SER A 190 6.06 6.82 -20.52
CA SER A 190 5.78 5.55 -21.22
C SER A 190 4.77 5.69 -22.37
N GLY A 191 4.28 6.90 -22.66
CA GLY A 191 3.31 7.13 -23.74
C GLY A 191 1.92 6.56 -23.48
N LEU A 192 1.59 6.28 -22.20
CA LEU A 192 0.32 5.67 -21.80
C LEU A 192 -0.80 6.69 -21.52
N LEU A 193 -0.52 8.00 -21.62
CA LEU A 193 -1.52 9.05 -21.50
C LEU A 193 -1.95 9.52 -22.90
N ASP A 194 -3.21 9.90 -23.02
CA ASP A 194 -3.74 10.51 -24.23
C ASP A 194 -3.16 11.91 -24.46
N PRO A 195 -2.91 12.31 -25.69
CA PRO A 195 -2.50 13.69 -25.99
C PRO A 195 -3.55 14.68 -25.50
N VAL A 196 -3.13 15.61 -24.68
CA VAL A 196 -4.01 16.65 -24.16
C VAL A 196 -4.03 17.83 -25.13
N VAL A 197 -5.21 18.18 -25.62
CA VAL A 197 -5.43 19.25 -26.60
C VAL A 197 -6.46 20.23 -26.02
N GLY A 198 -6.24 21.54 -26.20
CA GLY A 198 -7.18 22.58 -25.81
C GLY A 198 -7.29 22.83 -24.32
N ARG A 199 -6.24 22.47 -23.55
CA ARG A 199 -6.14 22.68 -22.09
C ARG A 199 -4.86 23.42 -21.68
N GLU A 200 -4.22 24.08 -22.64
CA GLU A 200 -2.95 24.78 -22.44
C GLU A 200 -3.08 25.91 -21.42
N VAL A 201 -4.19 26.68 -21.48
CA VAL A 201 -4.45 27.84 -20.60
C VAL A 201 -4.66 27.39 -19.16
N GLU A 202 -5.45 26.36 -18.94
CA GLU A 202 -5.70 25.82 -17.60
C GLU A 202 -4.43 25.18 -17.02
N THR A 203 -3.65 24.45 -17.83
CA THR A 203 -2.37 23.87 -17.44
C THR A 203 -1.36 24.96 -17.06
N GLU A 204 -1.24 26.05 -17.82
CA GLU A 204 -0.38 27.19 -17.46
C GLU A 204 -0.82 27.84 -16.13
N ARG A 205 -2.12 27.98 -15.94
CA ARG A 205 -2.68 28.54 -14.70
C ARG A 205 -2.40 27.65 -13.51
N LEU A 206 -2.49 26.33 -13.70
CA LEU A 206 -2.14 25.33 -12.70
C LEU A 206 -0.66 25.44 -12.32
N ILE A 207 0.26 25.50 -13.29
CA ILE A 207 1.69 25.72 -13.09
C ILE A 207 1.96 27.02 -12.32
N THR A 208 1.30 28.09 -12.72
CA THR A 208 1.41 29.41 -12.04
C THR A 208 1.03 29.33 -10.56
N VAL A 209 -0.06 28.61 -10.23
CA VAL A 209 -0.49 28.41 -8.84
C VAL A 209 0.50 27.60 -8.06
N LEU A 210 1.03 26.50 -8.62
CA LEU A 210 2.05 25.65 -7.98
C LEU A 210 3.35 26.41 -7.64
N GLY A 211 3.69 27.45 -8.41
CA GLY A 211 4.87 28.28 -8.18
C GLY A 211 4.69 29.37 -7.10
N ARG A 212 3.51 29.56 -6.53
CA ARG A 212 3.28 30.59 -5.51
C ARG A 212 3.90 30.22 -4.17
N ARG A 213 4.23 31.25 -3.36
CA ARG A 213 4.68 31.04 -1.98
C ARG A 213 3.56 30.66 -1.01
N GLY A 214 2.33 31.08 -1.28
CA GLY A 214 1.14 30.76 -0.51
C GLY A 214 -0.03 30.47 -1.43
N LYS A 215 -1.04 29.71 -0.98
CA LYS A 215 -2.13 29.17 -1.80
C LYS A 215 -1.59 28.43 -3.05
N ASN A 216 -0.59 27.61 -2.82
CA ASN A 216 0.17 26.88 -3.84
C ASN A 216 -0.40 25.49 -4.16
N ASN A 217 -1.58 25.16 -3.63
CA ASN A 217 -2.31 23.95 -3.97
C ASN A 217 -3.47 24.34 -4.89
N PRO A 218 -3.40 24.04 -6.20
CA PRO A 218 -4.52 24.33 -7.10
C PRO A 218 -5.68 23.37 -6.86
N ALA A 219 -6.91 23.93 -6.89
CA ALA A 219 -8.14 23.16 -6.96
C ALA A 219 -8.79 23.39 -8.32
N LEU A 220 -8.79 22.41 -9.19
CA LEU A 220 -9.48 22.43 -10.47
C LEU A 220 -10.97 22.32 -10.23
N ILE A 221 -11.72 23.35 -10.66
CA ILE A 221 -13.16 23.46 -10.41
C ILE A 221 -13.89 23.53 -11.74
N GLY A 222 -14.90 22.70 -11.91
CA GLY A 222 -15.73 22.67 -13.11
C GLY A 222 -16.78 21.57 -13.02
N GLU A 223 -17.72 21.59 -13.95
CA GLU A 223 -18.77 20.58 -14.04
C GLU A 223 -18.19 19.16 -14.25
N PRO A 224 -18.95 18.11 -13.90
CA PRO A 224 -18.55 16.74 -14.22
C PRO A 224 -18.28 16.57 -15.71
N GLY A 225 -17.20 15.87 -16.08
CA GLY A 225 -16.89 15.56 -17.48
C GLY A 225 -16.20 16.66 -18.29
N VAL A 226 -15.99 17.88 -17.75
CA VAL A 226 -15.32 18.97 -18.49
C VAL A 226 -13.83 18.74 -18.76
N GLY A 227 -13.23 17.66 -18.25
CA GLY A 227 -11.82 17.33 -18.49
C GLY A 227 -10.84 17.88 -17.45
N LYS A 228 -11.24 17.95 -16.17
CA LYS A 228 -10.32 18.35 -15.07
C LYS A 228 -9.09 17.43 -14.98
N THR A 229 -9.29 16.13 -15.12
CA THR A 229 -8.21 15.14 -15.14
C THR A 229 -7.28 15.35 -16.33
N ALA A 230 -7.81 15.68 -17.51
CA ALA A 230 -7.00 15.99 -18.70
C ALA A 230 -6.04 17.18 -18.48
N VAL A 231 -6.42 18.20 -17.70
CA VAL A 231 -5.51 19.31 -17.35
C VAL A 231 -4.31 18.80 -16.54
N VAL A 232 -4.55 17.85 -15.64
CA VAL A 232 -3.49 17.23 -14.80
C VAL A 232 -2.62 16.30 -15.62
N GLU A 233 -3.20 15.55 -16.56
CA GLU A 233 -2.46 14.74 -17.54
C GLU A 233 -1.56 15.61 -18.41
N GLY A 234 -2.05 16.77 -18.86
CA GLY A 234 -1.25 17.75 -19.59
C GLY A 234 -0.06 18.27 -18.78
N LEU A 235 -0.23 18.52 -17.48
CA LEU A 235 0.88 18.84 -16.60
C LEU A 235 1.88 17.67 -16.49
N ALA A 236 1.40 16.44 -16.33
CA ALA A 236 2.26 15.25 -16.24
C ALA A 236 3.09 15.05 -17.52
N GLN A 237 2.49 15.24 -18.70
CA GLN A 237 3.17 15.21 -19.99
C GLN A 237 4.25 16.29 -20.11
N ARG A 238 3.98 17.50 -19.67
CA ARG A 238 4.95 18.62 -19.69
C ARG A 238 6.10 18.38 -18.71
N ILE A 239 5.84 17.81 -17.52
CA ILE A 239 6.90 17.41 -16.57
C ILE A 239 7.77 16.31 -17.20
N ALA A 240 7.14 15.28 -17.79
CA ALA A 240 7.84 14.19 -18.46
C ALA A 240 8.73 14.66 -19.61
N ALA A 241 8.25 15.64 -20.41
CA ALA A 241 8.96 16.26 -21.51
C ALA A 241 10.01 17.31 -21.07
N GLY A 242 10.07 17.67 -19.78
CA GLY A 242 10.95 18.72 -19.29
C GLY A 242 10.55 20.14 -19.71
N THR A 243 9.32 20.35 -20.24
CA THR A 243 8.81 21.65 -20.70
C THR A 243 8.06 22.41 -19.61
N VAL A 244 8.62 22.43 -18.42
CA VAL A 244 8.06 23.09 -17.21
C VAL A 244 9.13 23.98 -16.56
N PRO A 245 8.73 24.98 -15.74
CA PRO A 245 9.66 25.75 -14.94
C PRO A 245 10.52 24.87 -14.01
N GLU A 246 11.71 25.37 -13.67
CA GLU A 246 12.73 24.64 -12.89
C GLU A 246 12.19 23.97 -11.61
N PHE A 247 11.29 24.63 -10.89
CA PHE A 247 10.71 24.09 -9.64
C PHE A 247 9.83 22.84 -9.85
N LEU A 248 9.43 22.53 -11.09
CA LEU A 248 8.68 21.33 -11.46
C LEU A 248 9.54 20.26 -12.16
N VAL A 249 10.76 20.59 -12.54
CA VAL A 249 11.67 19.62 -13.16
C VAL A 249 11.96 18.49 -12.18
N GLY A 250 11.84 17.24 -12.64
CA GLY A 250 12.07 16.06 -11.81
C GLY A 250 10.95 15.75 -10.80
N LYS A 251 9.84 16.51 -10.79
CA LYS A 251 8.68 16.17 -9.97
C LYS A 251 7.97 14.94 -10.50
N ARG A 252 7.32 14.22 -9.57
CA ARG A 252 6.46 13.07 -9.85
C ARG A 252 5.04 13.43 -9.42
N LEU A 253 4.09 13.19 -10.28
CA LEU A 253 2.67 13.47 -10.03
C LEU A 253 1.94 12.15 -9.80
N ILE A 254 1.53 11.90 -8.56
CA ILE A 254 0.86 10.67 -8.15
C ILE A 254 -0.63 10.95 -7.97
N GLN A 255 -1.47 10.33 -8.79
CA GLN A 255 -2.92 10.33 -8.61
C GLN A 255 -3.30 9.31 -7.55
N LEU A 256 -3.94 9.74 -6.47
CA LEU A 256 -4.41 8.84 -5.42
C LEU A 256 -5.64 8.07 -5.89
N ASP A 257 -5.62 6.76 -5.69
CA ASP A 257 -6.76 5.87 -5.86
C ASP A 257 -7.50 5.71 -4.52
N LEU A 258 -8.51 6.56 -4.31
CA LEU A 258 -9.32 6.52 -3.10
C LEU A 258 -10.09 5.21 -2.98
N THR A 259 -10.45 4.57 -4.10
CA THR A 259 -11.16 3.29 -4.11
C THR A 259 -10.25 2.18 -3.59
N ALA A 260 -9.00 2.12 -4.05
CA ALA A 260 -8.00 1.18 -3.54
C ALA A 260 -7.69 1.42 -2.05
N MET A 261 -7.70 2.68 -1.61
CA MET A 261 -7.48 3.02 -0.21
C MET A 261 -8.62 2.60 0.72
N VAL A 262 -9.85 2.53 0.22
CA VAL A 262 -11.04 2.07 0.95
C VAL A 262 -11.23 0.56 0.86
N ALA A 263 -10.80 -0.05 -0.23
CA ALA A 263 -10.97 -1.49 -0.46
C ALA A 263 -10.36 -2.31 0.69
N GLY A 264 -11.16 -3.26 1.22
CA GLY A 264 -10.78 -4.12 2.34
C GLY A 264 -10.69 -3.43 3.71
N THR A 265 -11.10 -2.17 3.86
CA THR A 265 -11.19 -1.52 5.17
C THR A 265 -12.54 -1.83 5.81
N LYS A 266 -12.54 -2.50 6.95
CA LYS A 266 -13.76 -2.75 7.77
C LYS A 266 -14.00 -1.63 8.77
N PHE A 267 -12.97 -0.88 9.13
CA PHE A 267 -13.01 0.18 10.13
C PHE A 267 -12.46 1.50 9.57
N ARG A 268 -13.09 2.59 9.97
CA ARG A 268 -12.72 3.95 9.61
C ARG A 268 -11.22 4.26 9.83
N GLY A 269 -10.65 3.79 10.94
CA GLY A 269 -9.26 4.02 11.29
C GLY A 269 -8.24 3.45 10.29
N GLN A 270 -8.57 2.37 9.60
CA GLN A 270 -7.68 1.76 8.62
C GLN A 270 -7.47 2.65 7.38
N PHE A 271 -8.53 3.30 6.90
CA PHE A 271 -8.41 4.27 5.81
C PHE A 271 -7.59 5.50 6.22
N GLU A 272 -7.86 6.03 7.43
CA GLU A 272 -7.10 7.17 7.97
C GLU A 272 -5.61 6.82 8.12
N GLU A 273 -5.28 5.62 8.57
CA GLU A 273 -3.90 5.12 8.67
C GLU A 273 -3.23 5.01 7.30
N ARG A 274 -3.90 4.43 6.29
CA ARG A 274 -3.39 4.36 4.91
C ARG A 274 -3.10 5.76 4.35
N LEU A 275 -4.03 6.70 4.56
CA LEU A 275 -3.84 8.08 4.13
C LEU A 275 -2.69 8.77 4.88
N GLN A 276 -2.52 8.52 6.18
CA GLN A 276 -1.38 9.02 6.95
C GLN A 276 -0.05 8.53 6.37
N LYS A 277 0.05 7.24 6.00
CA LYS A 277 1.25 6.65 5.37
C LYS A 277 1.55 7.33 4.03
N VAL A 278 0.54 7.52 3.17
CA VAL A 278 0.68 8.23 1.87
C VAL A 278 1.13 9.68 2.07
N VAL A 279 0.53 10.40 3.01
CA VAL A 279 0.90 11.79 3.31
C VAL A 279 2.32 11.87 3.88
N ALA A 280 2.71 10.92 4.75
CA ALA A 280 4.06 10.82 5.28
C ALA A 280 5.09 10.54 4.17
N ALA A 281 4.78 9.62 3.26
CA ALA A 281 5.61 9.33 2.09
C ALA A 281 5.80 10.56 1.20
N ALA A 282 4.73 11.28 0.86
CA ALA A 282 4.81 12.50 0.07
C ALA A 282 5.57 13.63 0.78
N ARG A 283 5.50 13.70 2.13
CA ARG A 283 6.27 14.66 2.93
C ARG A 283 7.77 14.36 2.91
N ASN A 284 8.16 13.09 2.98
CA ASN A 284 9.55 12.66 2.97
C ASN A 284 10.21 12.80 1.58
N HIS A 285 9.39 12.86 0.53
CA HIS A 285 9.80 12.92 -0.87
C HIS A 285 9.31 14.23 -1.51
N GLN A 286 10.12 15.27 -1.43
CA GLN A 286 9.77 16.60 -1.95
C GLN A 286 9.53 16.62 -3.48
N GLU A 287 10.00 15.61 -4.20
CA GLU A 287 9.70 15.41 -5.62
C GLU A 287 8.26 14.99 -5.88
N ILE A 288 7.54 14.47 -4.87
CA ILE A 288 6.17 13.98 -5.00
C ILE A 288 5.15 15.13 -4.90
N MET A 289 4.22 15.14 -5.84
CA MET A 289 2.99 15.93 -5.81
C MET A 289 1.81 14.97 -5.89
N LEU A 290 0.82 15.16 -5.03
CA LEU A 290 -0.39 14.33 -5.01
C LEU A 290 -1.48 14.97 -5.88
N PHE A 291 -2.13 14.17 -6.70
CA PHE A 291 -3.37 14.54 -7.35
C PHE A 291 -4.53 13.78 -6.71
N ILE A 292 -5.55 14.50 -6.30
CA ILE A 292 -6.74 13.96 -5.66
C ILE A 292 -7.93 14.36 -6.50
N ASP A 293 -8.46 13.39 -7.23
CA ASP A 293 -9.74 13.57 -7.88
C ASP A 293 -10.87 13.49 -6.83
N GLU A 294 -11.94 14.22 -7.05
CA GLU A 294 -13.03 14.36 -6.08
C GLU A 294 -12.56 14.76 -4.67
N LEU A 295 -11.72 15.82 -4.60
CA LEU A 295 -11.11 16.31 -3.35
C LEU A 295 -12.11 16.46 -2.20
N HIS A 296 -13.38 16.75 -2.49
CA HIS A 296 -14.45 16.87 -1.51
C HIS A 296 -14.71 15.58 -0.73
N LEU A 297 -14.43 14.40 -1.29
CA LEU A 297 -14.57 13.13 -0.57
C LEU A 297 -13.62 13.03 0.62
N LEU A 298 -12.45 13.66 0.54
CA LEU A 298 -11.46 13.66 1.63
C LEU A 298 -11.69 14.77 2.66
N VAL A 299 -12.39 15.84 2.31
CA VAL A 299 -12.51 17.03 3.17
C VAL A 299 -13.93 17.32 3.64
N GLY A 300 -14.95 16.71 3.05
CA GLY A 300 -16.36 17.03 3.28
C GLY A 300 -17.19 15.95 3.96
N ALA A 301 -16.62 14.80 4.16
CA ALA A 301 -17.36 13.61 4.61
C ALA A 301 -17.74 13.59 6.11
N GLY A 302 -17.43 14.64 6.88
CA GLY A 302 -17.64 14.70 8.36
C GLY A 302 -19.06 14.91 8.86
N SER A 303 -20.07 15.09 8.00
CA SER A 303 -21.43 15.47 8.42
C SER A 303 -22.50 14.39 8.31
N ALA A 304 -22.21 13.23 7.75
CA ALA A 304 -23.11 12.07 7.73
C ALA A 304 -22.55 10.94 8.60
N GLU A 305 -23.41 10.28 9.39
CA GLU A 305 -23.03 9.08 10.13
C GLU A 305 -22.42 8.04 9.18
N GLY A 306 -21.11 7.76 9.33
CA GLY A 306 -20.38 6.82 8.49
C GLY A 306 -19.40 7.44 7.48
N SER A 307 -19.27 8.76 7.39
CA SER A 307 -18.37 9.43 6.45
C SER A 307 -16.91 9.47 6.94
N MET A 308 -15.96 9.27 6.02
CA MET A 308 -14.52 9.24 6.27
C MET A 308 -13.99 10.67 6.50
N ASP A 309 -13.45 10.97 7.69
CA ASP A 309 -12.87 12.28 8.01
C ASP A 309 -11.36 12.31 7.74
N ALA A 310 -10.99 12.16 6.47
CA ALA A 310 -9.62 12.28 6.00
C ALA A 310 -9.06 13.73 6.13
N ALA A 311 -9.95 14.68 6.36
CA ALA A 311 -9.57 16.08 6.55
C ALA A 311 -8.58 16.27 7.71
N ASN A 312 -8.73 15.49 8.79
CA ASN A 312 -7.86 15.57 9.95
C ASN A 312 -6.42 15.13 9.67
N VAL A 313 -6.22 14.28 8.65
CA VAL A 313 -4.89 13.85 8.21
C VAL A 313 -4.26 14.88 7.26
N LEU A 314 -5.02 15.37 6.28
CA LEU A 314 -4.51 16.28 5.25
C LEU A 314 -4.34 17.72 5.74
N LYS A 315 -5.27 18.25 6.55
CA LYS A 315 -5.23 19.64 7.01
C LYS A 315 -3.93 20.06 7.68
N PRO A 316 -3.35 19.28 8.63
CA PRO A 316 -2.08 19.65 9.25
C PRO A 316 -0.92 19.69 8.26
N ALA A 317 -0.81 18.72 7.36
CA ALA A 317 0.25 18.65 6.36
C ALA A 317 0.16 19.80 5.34
N LEU A 318 -1.04 20.11 4.86
CA LEU A 318 -1.32 21.26 3.99
C LEU A 318 -1.05 22.58 4.72
N ALA A 319 -1.47 22.71 5.99
CA ALA A 319 -1.28 23.92 6.78
C ALA A 319 0.19 24.26 6.99
N ARG A 320 1.05 23.24 7.15
CA ARG A 320 2.50 23.42 7.28
C ARG A 320 3.22 23.52 5.93
N GLY A 321 2.52 23.27 4.81
CA GLY A 321 3.12 23.25 3.47
C GLY A 321 4.08 22.09 3.24
N GLU A 322 3.90 20.99 3.98
CA GLU A 322 4.75 19.78 3.91
C GLU A 322 4.48 18.95 2.67
N VAL A 323 3.27 19.04 2.12
CA VAL A 323 2.85 18.32 0.90
C VAL A 323 2.27 19.29 -0.11
N ARG A 324 2.43 18.97 -1.39
CA ARG A 324 1.78 19.68 -2.50
C ARG A 324 0.65 18.82 -3.05
N VAL A 325 -0.52 19.41 -3.14
CA VAL A 325 -1.74 18.73 -3.58
C VAL A 325 -2.39 19.51 -4.71
N ILE A 326 -2.73 18.81 -5.78
CA ILE A 326 -3.65 19.26 -6.82
C ILE A 326 -4.97 18.57 -6.54
N GLY A 327 -6.05 19.33 -6.38
CA GLY A 327 -7.39 18.77 -6.20
C GLY A 327 -8.26 18.99 -7.44
N ALA A 328 -9.23 18.12 -7.67
CA ALA A 328 -10.31 18.35 -8.62
C ALA A 328 -11.66 18.17 -7.92
N THR A 329 -12.64 19.03 -8.24
CA THR A 329 -13.97 18.97 -7.64
C THR A 329 -14.98 19.78 -8.49
N THR A 330 -16.26 19.80 -8.11
CA THR A 330 -17.27 20.66 -8.70
C THR A 330 -17.32 22.02 -8.02
N PHE A 331 -18.04 23.00 -8.63
CA PHE A 331 -18.23 24.32 -8.03
C PHE A 331 -18.94 24.25 -6.68
N ASP A 332 -20.01 23.45 -6.59
CA ASP A 332 -20.85 23.35 -5.40
C ASP A 332 -20.08 22.68 -4.25
N GLU A 333 -19.35 21.60 -4.52
CA GLU A 333 -18.56 20.89 -3.52
C GLU A 333 -17.37 21.74 -3.03
N TYR A 334 -16.73 22.50 -3.92
CA TYR A 334 -15.67 23.44 -3.53
C TYR A 334 -16.20 24.49 -2.54
N ARG A 335 -17.33 25.15 -2.85
CA ARG A 335 -17.95 26.14 -1.97
C ARG A 335 -18.38 25.55 -0.63
N LYS A 336 -18.92 24.34 -0.66
CA LYS A 336 -19.46 23.66 0.52
C LYS A 336 -18.38 23.19 1.48
N HIS A 337 -17.28 22.62 0.97
CA HIS A 337 -16.31 21.86 1.75
C HIS A 337 -14.92 22.52 1.87
N ILE A 338 -14.51 23.32 0.89
CA ILE A 338 -13.15 23.89 0.85
C ILE A 338 -13.19 25.39 1.19
N GLU A 339 -14.05 26.14 0.56
CA GLU A 339 -14.11 27.60 0.74
C GLU A 339 -14.54 28.00 2.16
N LYS A 340 -15.45 27.24 2.76
CA LYS A 340 -15.92 27.45 4.14
C LYS A 340 -14.93 27.02 5.21
N ASP A 341 -13.98 26.17 4.88
CA ASP A 341 -12.95 25.73 5.82
C ASP A 341 -11.75 26.69 5.81
N ALA A 342 -11.54 27.39 6.91
CA ALA A 342 -10.52 28.42 7.02
C ALA A 342 -9.08 27.89 6.83
N ALA A 343 -8.80 26.62 7.13
CA ALA A 343 -7.48 26.02 6.93
C ALA A 343 -7.23 25.68 5.46
N LEU A 344 -8.24 25.14 4.77
CA LEU A 344 -8.15 24.75 3.36
C LEU A 344 -8.22 25.95 2.42
N SER A 345 -9.13 26.92 2.67
CA SER A 345 -9.29 28.11 1.84
C SER A 345 -8.03 28.99 1.77
N ARG A 346 -7.19 28.94 2.81
CA ARG A 346 -5.87 29.60 2.83
C ARG A 346 -4.78 28.86 2.06
N ARG A 347 -5.01 27.61 1.70
CA ARG A 347 -4.02 26.73 1.05
C ARG A 347 -4.37 26.38 -0.38
N PHE A 348 -5.66 26.28 -0.69
CA PHE A 348 -6.13 26.02 -2.04
C PHE A 348 -6.41 27.30 -2.82
N GLN A 349 -6.08 27.27 -4.10
CA GLN A 349 -6.44 28.30 -5.09
C GLN A 349 -7.30 27.67 -6.18
N ALA A 350 -8.47 28.22 -6.36
CA ALA A 350 -9.39 27.81 -7.42
C ALA A 350 -8.79 28.08 -8.80
N VAL A 351 -8.86 27.07 -9.67
CA VAL A 351 -8.57 27.13 -11.10
C VAL A 351 -9.79 26.59 -11.84
N THR A 352 -10.53 27.49 -12.50
CA THR A 352 -11.73 27.10 -13.24
C THR A 352 -11.37 26.39 -14.53
N VAL A 353 -12.01 25.23 -14.75
CA VAL A 353 -11.96 24.46 -15.98
C VAL A 353 -13.33 24.57 -16.64
N ALA A 354 -13.41 25.36 -17.72
CA ALA A 354 -14.63 25.57 -18.49
C ALA A 354 -14.88 24.44 -19.48
N GLU A 355 -16.11 24.30 -19.93
CA GLU A 355 -16.42 23.44 -21.07
C GLU A 355 -15.62 23.92 -22.29
N PRO A 356 -15.08 22.99 -23.10
CA PRO A 356 -14.37 23.33 -24.32
C PRO A 356 -15.34 23.96 -25.33
N ASP A 357 -14.87 24.96 -26.06
CA ASP A 357 -15.64 25.49 -27.21
C ASP A 357 -15.72 24.45 -28.35
N GLU A 358 -16.55 24.69 -29.36
CA GLU A 358 -16.74 23.77 -30.48
C GLU A 358 -15.43 23.44 -31.22
N GLN A 359 -14.52 24.41 -31.34
CA GLN A 359 -13.23 24.18 -32.00
C GLN A 359 -12.31 23.29 -31.17
N ALA A 360 -12.20 23.55 -29.88
CA ALA A 360 -11.44 22.73 -28.94
C ALA A 360 -12.04 21.31 -28.82
N ALA A 361 -13.36 21.18 -28.68
CA ALA A 361 -14.05 19.91 -28.67
C ALA A 361 -13.80 19.07 -29.93
N GLY A 362 -13.86 19.71 -31.12
CA GLY A 362 -13.54 19.06 -32.39
C GLY A 362 -12.08 18.63 -32.48
N ALA A 363 -11.14 19.40 -31.94
CA ALA A 363 -9.72 19.04 -31.88
C ALA A 363 -9.47 17.85 -30.91
N MET A 364 -10.12 17.83 -29.75
CA MET A 364 -10.06 16.72 -28.77
C MET A 364 -10.56 15.41 -29.39
N VAL A 365 -11.70 15.42 -30.07
CA VAL A 365 -12.25 14.24 -30.75
C VAL A 365 -11.31 13.71 -31.82
N ARG A 366 -10.71 14.58 -32.64
CA ARG A 366 -9.72 14.18 -33.65
C ARG A 366 -8.46 13.58 -33.04
N ALA A 367 -7.98 14.16 -31.94
CA ALA A 367 -6.81 13.64 -31.23
C ALA A 367 -7.09 12.24 -30.63
N ALA A 368 -8.27 12.02 -30.05
CA ALA A 368 -8.68 10.72 -29.55
C ALA A 368 -8.86 9.67 -30.64
N ALA A 369 -9.37 10.06 -31.82
CA ALA A 369 -9.59 9.17 -32.96
C ALA A 369 -8.28 8.79 -33.71
N SER A 370 -7.18 9.51 -33.53
CA SER A 370 -5.90 9.25 -34.19
C SER A 370 -5.02 8.19 -33.53
N ARG A 371 -5.50 7.53 -32.46
CA ARG A 371 -4.79 6.42 -31.83
C ARG A 371 -4.83 5.18 -32.74
N PRO A 372 -3.70 4.56 -33.08
CA PRO A 372 -3.69 3.20 -33.62
C PRO A 372 -4.18 2.24 -32.54
N ALA A 373 -5.05 1.31 -32.91
CA ALA A 373 -5.62 0.28 -32.07
C ALA A 373 -4.55 -0.69 -31.52
#